data_59a9bafa669338667d973145b5d36d70
#
_entry.id   59a9bafa669338667d973145b5d36d70
#
_cell.length_a   1.000
_cell.length_b   1.000
_cell.length_c   1.000
_cell.angle_alpha   90.00
_cell.angle_beta   90.00
_cell.angle_gamma   90.00
#
_symmetry.space_group_name_H-M   'P 1'
#
loop_
_entity.id
_entity.type
_entity.pdbx_description
1 polymer ?
#
loop_
_entity_poly.entity_id
_entity_poly.type
_entity_poly.pdbx_seq_one_letter_code
_entity_poly.pdbx_strand_id
1 'polypeptide(L)'
;DWRMWVYLFDLVEAAGFGVKSEIVWDKGTPGMGVGWRSQHELILFGARAATHFDGHKGYGNVLSISRSGNELHPTQKPVELLEKLVDNTDFAKGVYDPFGGSGTTMAACEAHGQPSYLMELTPAYTDVIVKRYISITGKNNVRCVRQGKELPREAIAEIFEPDDEGGEQE
;
A
#
# COMPACT_ATOMS: atom_id res chain seq x y z
N ASP A 1 13.26 -0.93 -7.37
CA ASP A 1 14.18 -1.67 -8.24
C ASP A 1 15.59 -1.58 -7.64
N TRP A 2 16.36 -2.67 -7.65
CA TRP A 2 17.69 -2.78 -7.07
C TRP A 2 18.70 -1.72 -7.60
N ARG A 3 18.50 -1.22 -8.82
CA ARG A 3 19.34 -0.15 -9.41
C ARG A 3 19.23 1.18 -8.67
N MET A 4 18.08 1.42 -8.03
CA MET A 4 17.83 2.63 -7.25
C MET A 4 18.25 2.48 -5.77
N TRP A 5 18.69 1.30 -5.36
CA TRP A 5 18.97 0.99 -3.95
C TRP A 5 19.98 1.96 -3.33
N VAL A 6 21.10 2.19 -4.02
CA VAL A 6 22.17 3.08 -3.53
C VAL A 6 21.63 4.52 -3.35
N TYR A 7 20.90 5.02 -4.34
CA TYR A 7 20.34 6.37 -4.25
C TYR A 7 19.27 6.48 -3.15
N LEU A 8 18.45 5.46 -3.00
CA LEU A 8 17.43 5.44 -1.95
C LEU A 8 18.05 5.41 -0.56
N PHE A 9 19.11 4.63 -0.39
CA PHE A 9 19.88 4.56 0.86
C PHE A 9 20.40 5.94 1.25
N ASP A 10 21.11 6.61 0.35
CA ASP A 10 21.68 7.94 0.59
C ASP A 10 20.60 8.99 0.86
N LEU A 11 19.49 8.94 0.14
CA LEU A 11 18.37 9.87 0.35
C LEU A 11 17.72 9.70 1.72
N VAL A 12 17.54 8.46 2.16
CA VAL A 12 16.93 8.14 3.46
C VAL A 12 17.86 8.60 4.59
N GLU A 13 19.17 8.32 4.50
CA GLU A 13 20.17 8.79 5.47
C GLU A 13 20.23 10.34 5.49
N ALA A 14 20.26 10.98 4.34
CA ALA A 14 20.28 12.44 4.22
C ALA A 14 19.00 13.10 4.78
N ALA A 15 17.87 12.40 4.74
CA ALA A 15 16.61 12.85 5.35
C ALA A 15 16.57 12.66 6.88
N GLY A 16 17.64 12.13 7.49
CA GLY A 16 17.77 11.92 8.92
C GLY A 16 17.13 10.63 9.44
N PHE A 17 16.90 9.67 8.56
CA PHE A 17 16.52 8.31 8.96
C PHE A 17 17.76 7.41 8.91
N GLY A 18 18.07 6.72 10.00
CA GLY A 18 19.09 5.68 9.97
C GLY A 18 18.54 4.42 9.33
N VAL A 19 19.18 3.93 8.27
CA VAL A 19 18.83 2.65 7.64
C VAL A 19 19.09 1.52 8.62
N LYS A 20 18.13 0.65 8.83
CA LYS A 20 18.16 -0.44 9.82
C LYS A 20 18.23 -1.80 9.17
N SER A 21 17.53 -2.00 8.07
CA SER A 21 17.49 -3.29 7.38
C SER A 21 17.05 -3.13 5.94
N GLU A 22 17.52 -4.05 5.12
CA GLU A 22 16.94 -4.39 3.83
C GLU A 22 15.94 -5.53 4.04
N ILE A 23 14.74 -5.37 3.49
CA ILE A 23 13.73 -6.43 3.44
C ILE A 23 13.59 -6.85 1.99
N VAL A 24 13.63 -8.14 1.73
CA VAL A 24 13.47 -8.72 0.40
C VAL A 24 12.06 -9.28 0.27
N TRP A 25 11.28 -8.74 -0.65
CA TRP A 25 10.05 -9.38 -1.06
C TRP A 25 10.33 -10.35 -2.21
N ASP A 26 10.40 -11.64 -1.90
CA ASP A 26 10.48 -12.72 -2.89
C ASP A 26 9.08 -13.07 -3.42
N LYS A 27 8.89 -12.89 -4.73
CA LYS A 27 7.62 -13.12 -5.43
C LYS A 27 7.40 -14.59 -5.81
N GLY A 28 8.35 -15.46 -5.51
CA GLY A 28 8.32 -16.89 -5.83
C GLY A 28 8.55 -17.22 -7.30
N THR A 29 8.27 -16.28 -8.21
CA THR A 29 8.41 -16.49 -9.66
C THR A 29 9.19 -15.34 -10.30
N PRO A 30 10.15 -15.65 -11.19
CA PRO A 30 10.90 -14.62 -11.89
C PRO A 30 10.01 -13.82 -12.84
N GLY A 31 10.32 -12.52 -12.99
CA GLY A 31 9.69 -11.65 -13.97
C GLY A 31 9.97 -12.07 -15.42
N MET A 32 9.38 -11.36 -16.36
CA MET A 32 9.67 -11.53 -17.79
C MET A 32 11.10 -11.12 -18.12
N GLY A 33 11.65 -11.65 -19.19
CA GLY A 33 12.98 -11.32 -19.70
C GLY A 33 13.84 -12.55 -19.94
N VAL A 34 15.12 -12.32 -20.21
CA VAL A 34 16.16 -13.36 -20.45
C VAL A 34 17.28 -13.26 -19.42
N GLY A 35 18.03 -14.32 -19.25
CA GLY A 35 19.16 -14.37 -18.30
C GLY A 35 18.69 -14.39 -16.84
N TRP A 36 19.33 -13.61 -15.98
CA TRP A 36 19.01 -13.47 -14.56
C TRP A 36 17.80 -12.55 -14.35
N ARG A 37 16.61 -13.13 -14.31
CA ARG A 37 15.35 -12.41 -14.18
C ARG A 37 15.05 -12.06 -12.72
N SER A 38 14.64 -10.80 -12.49
CA SER A 38 14.29 -10.34 -11.15
C SER A 38 13.07 -11.08 -10.60
N GLN A 39 13.24 -11.77 -9.49
CA GLN A 39 12.20 -12.50 -8.77
C GLN A 39 11.72 -11.71 -7.54
N HIS A 40 12.49 -10.73 -7.09
CA HIS A 40 12.27 -10.02 -5.85
C HIS A 40 12.18 -8.50 -6.05
N GLU A 41 11.67 -7.83 -5.04
CA GLU A 41 11.81 -6.38 -4.83
C GLU A 41 12.44 -6.12 -3.47
N LEU A 42 13.15 -4.99 -3.36
CA LEU A 42 13.82 -4.56 -2.14
C LEU A 42 12.96 -3.49 -1.45
N ILE A 43 12.84 -3.58 -0.13
CA ILE A 43 12.17 -2.64 0.73
C ILE A 43 13.21 -2.14 1.73
N LEU A 44 13.42 -0.83 1.78
CA LEU A 44 14.32 -0.22 2.73
C LEU A 44 13.56 0.07 4.02
N PHE A 45 14.05 -0.47 5.12
CA PHE A 45 13.57 -0.12 6.45
C PHE A 45 14.53 0.87 7.12
N GLY A 46 14.05 2.06 7.37
CA GLY A 46 14.77 3.12 8.08
C GLY A 46 13.95 3.69 9.21
N ALA A 47 14.64 4.21 10.23
CA ALA A 47 13.97 4.82 11.38
C ALA A 47 14.66 6.09 11.85
N ARG A 48 13.90 7.05 12.32
CA ARG A 48 14.39 8.37 12.74
C ARG A 48 14.87 8.41 14.19
N ALA A 49 14.61 7.41 14.96
CA ALA A 49 15.05 7.27 16.37
C ALA A 49 15.18 5.81 16.71
N ALA A 50 15.25 5.46 17.99
CA ALA A 50 15.10 4.07 18.38
C ALA A 50 13.76 3.54 17.90
N THR A 51 13.81 2.43 17.17
CA THR A 51 12.61 1.71 16.75
C THR A 51 12.09 0.92 17.95
N HIS A 52 10.86 1.19 18.31
CA HIS A 52 10.11 0.32 19.19
C HIS A 52 9.41 -0.71 18.30
N PHE A 53 9.96 -1.89 18.24
CA PHE A 53 9.21 -3.05 17.81
C PHE A 53 8.46 -3.54 19.05
N ASP A 54 7.20 -3.86 18.94
CA ASP A 54 6.37 -4.39 20.05
C ASP A 54 6.82 -5.78 20.55
N GLY A 55 8.07 -6.06 20.41
CA GLY A 55 8.86 -7.06 21.14
C GLY A 55 8.48 -8.52 20.93
N HIS A 56 7.47 -8.82 20.14
CA HIS A 56 6.93 -10.17 20.17
C HIS A 56 7.30 -11.05 18.97
N LYS A 57 7.81 -10.48 17.87
CA LYS A 57 8.08 -11.31 16.69
C LYS A 57 9.30 -10.81 15.94
N GLY A 58 10.41 -11.53 16.06
CA GLY A 58 11.50 -11.41 15.09
C GLY A 58 11.05 -12.03 13.77
N TYR A 59 10.77 -11.24 12.76
CA TYR A 59 10.58 -11.73 11.40
C TYR A 59 11.90 -11.79 10.65
N GLY A 60 12.07 -12.82 9.84
CA GLY A 60 13.13 -12.82 8.82
C GLY A 60 12.88 -11.68 7.83
N ASN A 61 13.95 -11.10 7.32
CA ASN A 61 13.88 -10.02 6.34
C ASN A 61 13.65 -10.49 4.88
N VAL A 62 13.37 -11.77 4.68
CA VAL A 62 12.95 -12.32 3.38
C VAL A 62 11.48 -12.76 3.47
N LEU A 63 10.62 -12.07 2.75
CA LEU A 63 9.18 -12.33 2.73
C LEU A 63 8.81 -13.03 1.43
N SER A 64 8.52 -14.32 1.49
CA SER A 64 8.07 -15.11 0.33
C SER A 64 6.55 -15.00 0.21
N ILE A 65 6.10 -14.05 -0.62
CA ILE A 65 4.69 -13.74 -0.84
C ILE A 65 4.45 -13.63 -2.35
N SER A 66 3.53 -14.42 -2.87
CA SER A 66 3.19 -14.40 -4.29
C SER A 66 2.62 -13.05 -4.72
N ARG A 67 2.78 -12.70 -6.00
CA ARG A 67 2.13 -11.53 -6.57
C ARG A 67 0.62 -11.68 -6.47
N SER A 68 -0.06 -10.59 -6.15
CA SER A 68 -1.51 -10.49 -6.38
C SER A 68 -1.81 -10.39 -7.88
N GLY A 69 -3.01 -10.76 -8.28
CA GLY A 69 -3.55 -10.30 -9.56
C GLY A 69 -3.54 -8.76 -9.60
N ASN A 70 -3.22 -8.19 -10.75
CA ASN A 70 -3.19 -6.73 -10.92
C ASN A 70 -4.58 -6.22 -11.38
N GLU A 71 -5.63 -6.60 -10.67
CA GLU A 71 -7.01 -6.33 -11.05
C GLU A 71 -7.37 -4.84 -10.93
N LEU A 72 -6.88 -4.18 -9.89
CA LEU A 72 -7.20 -2.78 -9.59
C LEU A 72 -6.13 -1.79 -10.02
N HIS A 73 -4.88 -2.23 -10.17
CA HIS A 73 -3.76 -1.36 -10.54
C HIS A 73 -2.62 -2.19 -11.15
N PRO A 74 -1.96 -1.74 -12.24
CA PRO A 74 -0.88 -2.47 -12.92
C PRO A 74 0.29 -2.88 -12.03
N THR A 75 0.55 -2.13 -10.96
CA THR A 75 1.64 -2.38 -10.01
C THR A 75 1.14 -2.67 -8.60
N GLN A 76 -0.07 -3.21 -8.48
CA GLN A 76 -0.66 -3.56 -7.18
C GLN A 76 0.25 -4.48 -6.38
N LYS A 77 0.43 -4.14 -5.11
CA LYS A 77 1.14 -5.00 -4.16
C LYS A 77 0.15 -5.95 -3.46
N PRO A 78 0.58 -7.16 -3.08
CA PRO A 78 -0.26 -8.01 -2.25
C PRO A 78 -0.59 -7.36 -0.91
N VAL A 79 -1.84 -7.48 -0.46
CA VAL A 79 -2.25 -6.98 0.86
C VAL A 79 -1.44 -7.67 1.96
N GLU A 80 -1.23 -8.99 1.85
CA GLU A 80 -0.43 -9.78 2.78
C GLU A 80 0.99 -9.20 3.00
N LEU A 81 1.61 -8.62 1.96
CA LEU A 81 2.92 -7.99 2.09
C LEU A 81 2.85 -6.79 3.03
N LEU A 82 1.84 -5.92 2.82
CA LEU A 82 1.66 -4.72 3.63
C LEU A 82 1.22 -5.07 5.06
N GLU A 83 0.38 -6.10 5.21
CA GLU A 83 -0.02 -6.62 6.53
C GLU A 83 1.18 -7.10 7.35
N LYS A 84 2.13 -7.82 6.72
CA LYS A 84 3.38 -8.24 7.38
C LYS A 84 4.23 -7.05 7.85
N LEU A 85 4.28 -5.99 7.05
CA LEU A 85 5.01 -4.77 7.40
C LEU A 85 4.31 -4.00 8.53
N VAL A 86 2.98 -3.93 8.50
CA VAL A 86 2.16 -3.27 9.52
C VAL A 86 2.19 -4.06 10.84
N ASP A 87 2.05 -5.39 10.79
CA ASP A 87 2.04 -6.26 11.98
C ASP A 87 3.37 -6.21 12.76
N ASN A 88 4.47 -5.98 12.07
CA ASN A 88 5.81 -5.96 12.69
C ASN A 88 6.26 -4.58 13.18
N THR A 89 5.41 -3.57 13.11
CA THR A 89 5.79 -2.21 13.48
C THR A 89 4.69 -1.56 14.32
N ASP A 90 5.08 -0.81 15.36
CA ASP A 90 4.12 -0.02 16.12
C ASP A 90 3.73 1.23 15.33
N PHE A 91 2.56 1.21 14.73
CA PHE A 91 1.96 2.32 13.99
C PHE A 91 0.83 3.00 14.77
N ALA A 92 0.95 3.13 16.09
CA ALA A 92 -0.10 3.68 16.95
C ALA A 92 -0.69 5.02 16.46
N LYS A 93 0.07 5.78 15.65
CA LYS A 93 -0.38 7.04 15.04
C LYS A 93 -0.86 6.88 13.59
N GLY A 94 -0.78 5.68 13.04
CA GLY A 94 -1.18 5.35 11.69
C GLY A 94 -0.04 5.31 10.66
N VAL A 95 -0.40 4.94 9.45
CA VAL A 95 0.51 4.78 8.29
C VAL A 95 0.26 5.89 7.28
N TYR A 96 1.31 6.54 6.83
CA TYR A 96 1.24 7.52 5.74
C TYR A 96 1.82 6.91 4.46
N ASP A 97 1.03 6.93 3.39
CA ASP A 97 1.42 6.45 2.06
C ASP A 97 1.21 7.56 1.02
N PRO A 98 2.29 8.19 0.52
CA PRO A 98 2.17 9.26 -0.47
C PRO A 98 1.88 8.78 -1.90
N PHE A 99 1.75 7.45 -2.12
CA PHE A 99 1.51 6.84 -3.42
C PHE A 99 0.44 5.74 -3.32
N GLY A 100 -0.77 6.12 -2.92
CA GLY A 100 -1.85 5.23 -2.52
C GLY A 100 -2.25 4.17 -3.55
N GLY A 101 -2.13 4.48 -4.85
CA GLY A 101 -2.44 3.54 -5.94
C GLY A 101 -3.85 2.96 -5.81
N SER A 102 -3.96 1.65 -5.71
CA SER A 102 -5.23 0.95 -5.50
C SER A 102 -5.62 0.78 -4.01
N GLY A 103 -4.94 1.45 -3.08
CA GLY A 103 -5.28 1.40 -1.65
C GLY A 103 -4.86 0.12 -0.92
N THR A 104 -3.79 -0.53 -1.34
CA THR A 104 -3.31 -1.74 -0.65
C THR A 104 -2.89 -1.44 0.78
N THR A 105 -2.24 -0.30 1.02
CA THR A 105 -1.87 0.16 2.36
C THR A 105 -3.11 0.40 3.22
N MET A 106 -4.15 1.02 2.67
CA MET A 106 -5.42 1.22 3.39
C MET A 106 -6.03 -0.13 3.79
N ALA A 107 -6.09 -1.10 2.87
CA ALA A 107 -6.65 -2.41 3.15
C ALA A 107 -5.89 -3.15 4.26
N ALA A 108 -4.56 -3.12 4.24
CA ALA A 108 -3.73 -3.71 5.29
C ALA A 108 -3.92 -3.01 6.65
N CYS A 109 -3.99 -1.68 6.67
CA CYS A 109 -4.22 -0.91 7.89
C CYS A 109 -5.60 -1.19 8.50
N GLU A 110 -6.65 -1.27 7.67
CA GLU A 110 -8.01 -1.57 8.13
C GLU A 110 -8.08 -2.97 8.77
N ALA A 111 -7.39 -3.96 8.20
CA ALA A 111 -7.29 -5.31 8.76
C ALA A 111 -6.65 -5.33 10.16
N HIS A 112 -5.77 -4.39 10.45
CA HIS A 112 -5.07 -4.27 11.75
C HIS A 112 -5.66 -3.18 12.66
N GLY A 113 -6.77 -2.53 12.26
CA GLY A 113 -7.39 -1.45 13.03
C GLY A 113 -6.51 -0.21 13.16
N GLN A 114 -5.63 0.03 12.19
CA GLN A 114 -4.70 1.17 12.17
C GLN A 114 -5.20 2.28 11.25
N PRO A 115 -5.07 3.56 11.63
CA PRO A 115 -5.35 4.66 10.73
C PRO A 115 -4.40 4.65 9.52
N SER A 116 -4.92 4.99 8.34
CA SER A 116 -4.11 5.19 7.14
C SER A 116 -4.36 6.58 6.54
N TYR A 117 -3.30 7.20 6.04
CA TYR A 117 -3.31 8.51 5.40
C TYR A 117 -2.67 8.36 4.02
N LEU A 118 -3.47 8.41 2.97
CA LEU A 118 -3.03 8.17 1.61
C LEU A 118 -3.06 9.45 0.79
N MET A 119 -2.07 9.59 -0.10
CA MET A 119 -2.13 10.56 -1.19
C MET A 119 -2.12 9.79 -2.51
N GLU A 120 -2.92 10.26 -3.45
CA GLU A 120 -2.95 9.72 -4.81
C GLU A 120 -3.11 10.86 -5.81
N LEU A 121 -2.28 10.86 -6.84
CA LEU A 121 -2.27 11.92 -7.85
C LEU A 121 -3.41 11.77 -8.85
N THR A 122 -3.79 10.54 -9.15
CA THR A 122 -4.80 10.21 -10.16
C THR A 122 -6.17 10.11 -9.52
N PRO A 123 -7.13 11.01 -9.81
CA PRO A 123 -8.45 10.99 -9.19
C PRO A 123 -9.19 9.66 -9.33
N ALA A 124 -9.07 9.00 -10.49
CA ALA A 124 -9.69 7.69 -10.71
C ALA A 124 -9.20 6.62 -9.72
N TYR A 125 -7.93 6.64 -9.33
CA TYR A 125 -7.44 5.72 -8.29
C TYR A 125 -7.88 6.12 -6.90
N THR A 126 -8.13 7.41 -6.64
CA THR A 126 -8.75 7.83 -5.38
C THR A 126 -10.14 7.21 -5.24
N ASP A 127 -10.94 7.18 -6.31
CA ASP A 127 -12.25 6.54 -6.31
C ASP A 127 -12.13 5.02 -6.08
N VAL A 128 -11.14 4.36 -6.72
CA VAL A 128 -10.83 2.94 -6.47
C VAL A 128 -10.52 2.68 -5.00
N ILE A 129 -9.71 3.54 -4.35
CA ILE A 129 -9.38 3.41 -2.92
C ILE A 129 -10.66 3.47 -2.08
N VAL A 130 -11.53 4.46 -2.35
CA VAL A 130 -12.77 4.65 -1.59
C VAL A 130 -13.75 3.50 -1.80
N LYS A 131 -13.97 3.08 -3.05
CA LYS A 131 -14.80 1.91 -3.37
C LYS A 131 -14.30 0.65 -2.68
N ARG A 132 -12.98 0.42 -2.71
CA ARG A 132 -12.35 -0.70 -2.01
C ARG A 132 -12.55 -0.64 -0.49
N TYR A 133 -12.44 0.55 0.12
CA TYR A 133 -12.72 0.73 1.53
C TYR A 133 -14.17 0.36 1.87
N ILE A 134 -15.12 0.84 1.09
CA ILE A 134 -16.55 0.51 1.28
C ILE A 134 -16.78 -1.00 1.14
N SER A 135 -16.19 -1.61 0.12
CA SER A 135 -16.31 -3.05 -0.13
C SER A 135 -15.76 -3.90 1.02
N ILE A 136 -14.59 -3.54 1.56
CA ILE A 136 -13.95 -4.29 2.64
C ILE A 136 -14.67 -4.12 3.97
N THR A 137 -15.14 -2.90 4.27
CA THR A 137 -15.64 -2.56 5.60
C THR A 137 -17.16 -2.62 5.70
N GLY A 138 -17.87 -2.57 4.58
CA GLY A 138 -19.32 -2.35 4.55
C GLY A 138 -19.76 -0.95 5.01
N LYS A 139 -18.81 -0.06 5.31
CA LYS A 139 -19.09 1.30 5.78
C LYS A 139 -19.24 2.23 4.58
N ASN A 140 -20.25 3.06 4.59
CA ASN A 140 -20.48 4.07 3.55
C ASN A 140 -20.50 5.50 4.10
N ASN A 141 -19.84 5.74 5.24
CA ASN A 141 -19.74 7.03 5.91
C ASN A 141 -18.65 7.94 5.30
N VAL A 142 -18.45 7.83 3.99
CA VAL A 142 -17.46 8.61 3.25
C VAL A 142 -17.87 10.07 3.19
N ARG A 143 -16.92 10.95 3.41
CA ARG A 143 -17.07 12.41 3.27
C ARG A 143 -16.07 12.90 2.22
N CYS A 144 -16.53 13.73 1.30
CA CYS A 144 -15.69 14.37 0.31
C CYS A 144 -15.61 15.87 0.59
N VAL A 145 -14.40 16.40 0.69
CA VAL A 145 -14.16 17.83 0.88
C VAL A 145 -13.37 18.37 -0.32
N ARG A 146 -13.94 19.35 -1.01
CA ARG A 146 -13.31 20.02 -2.15
C ARG A 146 -13.18 21.51 -1.87
N GLN A 147 -11.97 22.05 -1.95
CA GLN A 147 -11.67 23.48 -1.67
C GLN A 147 -12.23 23.93 -0.31
N GLY A 148 -12.06 23.08 0.72
CA GLY A 148 -12.51 23.37 2.09
C GLY A 148 -14.03 23.26 2.33
N LYS A 149 -14.79 22.86 1.32
CA LYS A 149 -16.24 22.64 1.43
C LYS A 149 -16.59 21.18 1.30
N GLU A 150 -17.42 20.67 2.19
CA GLU A 150 -17.96 19.31 2.09
C GLU A 150 -18.95 19.25 0.93
N LEU A 151 -18.78 18.26 0.06
CA LEU A 151 -19.71 18.01 -1.03
C LEU A 151 -20.93 17.23 -0.51
N PRO A 152 -22.14 17.54 -1.02
CA PRO A 152 -23.33 16.76 -0.72
C PRO A 152 -23.17 15.33 -1.27
N ARG A 153 -23.82 14.36 -0.61
CA ARG A 153 -23.70 12.94 -0.95
C ARG A 153 -24.09 12.64 -2.40
N GLU A 154 -25.08 13.36 -2.91
CA GLU A 154 -25.55 13.24 -4.28
C GLU A 154 -24.49 13.58 -5.32
N ALA A 155 -23.56 14.47 -4.97
CA ALA A 155 -22.44 14.85 -5.85
C ALA A 155 -21.32 13.79 -5.92
N ILE A 156 -21.38 12.78 -5.04
CA ILE A 156 -20.43 11.67 -4.97
C ILE A 156 -21.14 10.31 -5.05
N ALA A 157 -22.37 10.30 -5.58
CA ALA A 157 -23.20 9.10 -5.61
C ALA A 157 -22.55 7.94 -6.37
N GLU A 158 -21.82 8.23 -7.44
CA GLU A 158 -21.10 7.24 -8.26
C GLU A 158 -20.11 6.38 -7.46
N ILE A 159 -19.60 6.90 -6.34
CA ILE A 159 -18.69 6.14 -5.46
C ILE A 159 -19.43 4.98 -4.77
N PHE A 160 -20.74 5.09 -4.62
CA PHE A 160 -21.56 4.10 -3.92
C PHE A 160 -22.31 3.17 -4.86
N GLU A 161 -22.24 3.42 -6.17
CA GLU A 161 -22.80 2.53 -7.16
C GLU A 161 -21.91 1.29 -7.32
N PRO A 162 -22.49 0.07 -7.40
CA PRO A 162 -21.69 -1.09 -7.76
C PRO A 162 -21.06 -0.86 -9.14
N ASP A 163 -19.82 -1.30 -9.33
CA ASP A 163 -19.24 -1.32 -10.66
C ASP A 163 -20.17 -2.17 -11.54
N ASP A 164 -20.63 -1.60 -12.65
CA ASP A 164 -21.41 -2.32 -13.65
C ASP A 164 -20.53 -3.46 -14.16
N GLU A 165 -20.71 -4.66 -13.61
CA GLU A 165 -20.08 -5.86 -14.13
C GLU A 165 -20.59 -6.00 -15.56
N GLY A 166 -19.71 -5.67 -16.49
CA GLY A 166 -19.91 -5.46 -17.90
C GLY A 166 -20.96 -6.34 -18.51
N GLY A 167 -21.85 -5.67 -19.23
CA GLY A 167 -22.88 -6.33 -20.00
C GLY A 167 -22.33 -7.50 -20.79
N GLU A 168 -23.03 -8.61 -20.68
CA GLU A 168 -22.89 -9.77 -21.53
C GLU A 168 -22.75 -9.32 -22.98
N GLN A 169 -21.59 -9.56 -23.55
CA GLN A 169 -21.46 -9.50 -25.01
C GLN A 169 -22.11 -10.77 -25.55
N GLU A 170 -23.29 -10.60 -26.11
CA GLU A 170 -23.89 -11.56 -27.05
C GLU A 170 -23.00 -11.80 -28.30
#